data_7ad9401ebbf9830d2d28800bbd347f39
#
_entry.id   7ad9401ebbf9830d2d28800bbd347f39
#
_cell.length_a   1.000
_cell.length_b   1.000
_cell.length_c   1.000
_cell.angle_alpha   90.00
_cell.angle_beta   90.00
_cell.angle_gamma   90.00
#
_symmetry.space_group_name_H-M   'P 1'
#
loop_
_entity.id
_entity.type
_entity.pdbx_description
1 polymer ?
#
loop_
_entity_poly.entity_id
_entity_poly.type
_entity_poly.pdbx_seq_one_letter_code
_entity_poly.pdbx_strand_id
1 'polypeptide(L)'
;VNLKELKEEINQVDENDLLMLHSIVTSSDQVIILGNGGSNSVASHTAQDYTKQLKVPSFTFSDPSRLTCYINDYGIEKAYVQFLSEFISTEKTLVILISSSGESDNILNSAEYCLNNDIPYIVLSGFKKNNQLKSDYGKSAKLNFWVNSEDYGIVEIVHQIILHAIL
;
A
#
# COMPACT_ATOMS: atom_id res chain seq x y z
N VAL A 1 -18.15 10.86 7.04
CA VAL A 1 -18.19 9.40 6.76
C VAL A 1 -19.62 8.89 6.87
N ASN A 2 -20.16 8.32 5.82
CA ASN A 2 -21.46 7.65 5.81
C ASN A 2 -21.30 6.21 6.35
N LEU A 3 -21.84 5.93 7.54
CA LEU A 3 -21.71 4.62 8.18
C LEU A 3 -22.42 3.49 7.41
N LYS A 4 -23.46 3.79 6.64
CA LYS A 4 -24.13 2.78 5.82
C LYS A 4 -23.22 2.37 4.66
N GLU A 5 -22.69 3.33 3.93
CA GLU A 5 -21.72 3.13 2.84
C GLU A 5 -20.46 2.40 3.34
N LEU A 6 -19.91 2.80 4.50
CA LEU A 6 -18.77 2.10 5.10
C LEU A 6 -19.05 0.61 5.34
N LYS A 7 -20.23 0.27 5.86
CA LYS A 7 -20.61 -1.14 6.08
C LYS A 7 -20.76 -1.90 4.77
N GLU A 8 -21.29 -1.25 3.74
CA GLU A 8 -21.44 -1.85 2.40
C GLU A 8 -20.05 -2.15 1.82
N GLU A 9 -19.09 -1.22 1.90
CA GLU A 9 -17.72 -1.43 1.40
C GLU A 9 -16.95 -2.49 2.19
N ILE A 10 -17.10 -2.55 3.51
CA ILE A 10 -16.51 -3.63 4.33
C ILE A 10 -17.03 -5.00 3.88
N ASN A 11 -18.32 -5.11 3.60
CA ASN A 11 -18.94 -6.37 3.15
C ASN A 11 -18.51 -6.81 1.73
N GLN A 12 -17.87 -5.93 0.95
CA GLN A 12 -17.31 -6.29 -0.36
C GLN A 12 -15.90 -6.90 -0.27
N VAL A 13 -15.27 -6.86 0.89
CA VAL A 13 -13.92 -7.44 1.07
C VAL A 13 -14.02 -8.96 1.01
N ASP A 14 -13.32 -9.57 0.06
CA ASP A 14 -13.31 -11.04 -0.10
C ASP A 14 -12.38 -11.69 0.93
N GLU A 15 -12.92 -12.63 1.72
CA GLU A 15 -12.14 -13.37 2.72
C GLU A 15 -11.01 -14.21 2.08
N ASN A 16 -11.18 -14.69 0.86
CA ASN A 16 -10.13 -15.42 0.16
C ASN A 16 -8.94 -14.51 -0.18
N ASP A 17 -9.21 -13.25 -0.54
CA ASP A 17 -8.16 -12.26 -0.78
C ASP A 17 -7.42 -11.93 0.53
N LEU A 18 -8.11 -11.92 1.67
CA LEU A 18 -7.47 -11.74 2.99
C LEU A 18 -6.58 -12.94 3.36
N LEU A 19 -7.03 -14.17 3.10
CA LEU A 19 -6.22 -15.36 3.31
C LEU A 19 -4.97 -15.36 2.40
N MET A 20 -5.13 -14.93 1.15
CA MET A 20 -4.01 -14.77 0.22
C MET A 20 -3.06 -13.66 0.69
N LEU A 21 -3.58 -12.52 1.14
CA LEU A 21 -2.78 -11.42 1.71
C LEU A 21 -1.93 -11.92 2.89
N HIS A 22 -2.55 -12.64 3.84
CA HIS A 22 -1.84 -13.24 4.97
C HIS A 22 -0.70 -14.15 4.49
N SER A 23 -0.98 -15.05 3.54
CA SER A 23 0.02 -15.97 3.00
C SER A 23 1.19 -15.24 2.34
N ILE A 24 0.92 -14.21 1.52
CA ILE A 24 1.95 -13.44 0.83
C ILE A 24 2.81 -12.67 1.85
N VAL A 25 2.18 -11.99 2.81
CA VAL A 25 2.90 -11.21 3.84
C VAL A 25 3.78 -12.12 4.68
N THR A 26 3.24 -13.24 5.20
CA THR A 26 3.98 -14.14 6.09
C THR A 26 5.07 -14.95 5.40
N SER A 27 5.02 -15.08 4.07
CA SER A 27 6.08 -15.71 3.27
C SER A 27 7.17 -14.74 2.81
N SER A 28 7.01 -13.43 3.07
CA SER A 28 7.98 -12.40 2.72
C SER A 28 9.05 -12.25 3.81
N ASP A 29 10.28 -11.96 3.40
CA ASP A 29 11.38 -11.67 4.33
C ASP A 29 11.34 -10.19 4.80
N GLN A 30 10.70 -9.33 4.01
CA GLN A 30 10.56 -7.90 4.26
C GLN A 30 9.28 -7.37 3.61
N VAL A 31 8.59 -6.44 4.27
CA VAL A 31 7.47 -5.70 3.69
C VAL A 31 7.73 -4.20 3.75
N ILE A 32 7.56 -3.51 2.63
CA ILE A 32 7.62 -2.05 2.56
C ILE A 32 6.24 -1.54 2.17
N ILE A 33 5.67 -0.66 3.00
CA ILE A 33 4.32 -0.12 2.80
C ILE A 33 4.43 1.38 2.55
N LEU A 34 3.90 1.85 1.43
CA LEU A 34 3.98 3.24 1.00
C LEU A 34 2.58 3.85 0.78
N GLY A 35 2.42 5.08 1.20
CA GLY A 35 1.21 5.87 1.02
C GLY A 35 1.46 7.35 1.28
N ASN A 36 0.51 8.23 0.97
CA ASN A 36 0.56 9.65 1.28
C ASN A 36 -0.50 10.02 2.34
N GLY A 37 -0.25 11.02 3.16
CA GLY A 37 -1.23 11.56 4.11
C GLY A 37 -1.84 10.48 5.02
N GLY A 38 -3.16 10.31 5.00
CA GLY A 38 -3.87 9.28 5.75
C GLY A 38 -3.46 7.87 5.35
N SER A 39 -3.20 7.61 4.06
CA SER A 39 -2.64 6.35 3.59
C SER A 39 -1.23 6.07 4.15
N ASN A 40 -0.43 7.11 4.43
CA ASN A 40 0.86 6.95 5.12
C ASN A 40 0.66 6.59 6.61
N SER A 41 -0.37 7.14 7.25
CA SER A 41 -0.73 6.76 8.63
C SER A 41 -1.14 5.29 8.71
N VAL A 42 -1.95 4.82 7.75
CA VAL A 42 -2.29 3.39 7.59
C VAL A 42 -1.03 2.55 7.40
N ALA A 43 -0.14 2.97 6.49
CA ALA A 43 1.12 2.26 6.20
C ALA A 43 2.01 2.16 7.46
N SER A 44 2.16 3.26 8.19
CA SER A 44 3.00 3.33 9.40
C SER A 44 2.50 2.41 10.51
N HIS A 45 1.19 2.45 10.78
CA HIS A 45 0.58 1.60 11.78
C HIS A 45 0.65 0.11 11.39
N THR A 46 0.32 -0.22 10.14
CA THR A 46 0.41 -1.58 9.63
C THR A 46 1.82 -2.14 9.69
N ALA A 47 2.84 -1.38 9.28
CA ALA A 47 4.24 -1.82 9.33
C ALA A 47 4.68 -2.18 10.76
N GLN A 48 4.27 -1.38 11.76
CA GLN A 48 4.51 -1.69 13.16
C GLN A 48 3.87 -3.02 13.56
N ASP A 49 2.60 -3.22 13.20
CA ASP A 49 1.84 -4.41 13.61
C ASP A 49 2.34 -5.68 12.91
N TYR A 50 2.67 -5.61 11.62
CA TYR A 50 3.26 -6.75 10.90
C TYR A 50 4.59 -7.17 11.54
N THR A 51 5.45 -6.20 11.86
CA THR A 51 6.70 -6.49 12.57
C THR A 51 6.46 -7.11 13.95
N LYS A 52 5.53 -6.53 14.72
CA LYS A 52 5.27 -6.93 16.10
C LYS A 52 4.51 -8.24 16.22
N GLN A 53 3.46 -8.45 15.40
CA GLN A 53 2.52 -9.57 15.53
C GLN A 53 2.88 -10.71 14.57
N LEU A 54 3.11 -10.44 13.30
CA LEU A 54 3.44 -11.46 12.29
C LEU A 54 4.93 -11.80 12.26
N LYS A 55 5.78 -11.04 12.95
CA LYS A 55 7.25 -11.21 12.97
C LYS A 55 7.91 -11.01 11.59
N VAL A 56 7.24 -10.29 10.70
CA VAL A 56 7.77 -9.93 9.38
C VAL A 56 8.35 -8.52 9.46
N PRO A 57 9.65 -8.30 9.28
CA PRO A 57 10.25 -6.97 9.26
C PRO A 57 9.53 -6.07 8.25
N SER A 58 8.87 -5.03 8.73
CA SER A 58 8.04 -4.16 7.91
C SER A 58 8.39 -2.70 8.12
N PHE A 59 8.43 -1.93 7.03
CA PHE A 59 8.88 -0.55 7.00
C PHE A 59 7.92 0.34 6.24
N THR A 60 7.96 1.62 6.57
CA THR A 60 7.30 2.67 5.82
C THR A 60 8.19 3.90 5.71
N PHE A 61 7.89 4.78 4.78
CA PHE A 61 8.62 6.01 4.57
C PHE A 61 7.91 7.18 5.25
N SER A 62 8.05 7.26 6.60
CA SER A 62 7.32 8.21 7.45
C SER A 62 8.21 9.04 8.38
N ASP A 63 9.52 8.77 8.46
CA ASP A 63 10.43 9.61 9.24
C ASP A 63 10.53 11.00 8.60
N PRO A 64 10.21 12.10 9.34
CA PRO A 64 10.17 13.44 8.76
C PRO A 64 11.49 13.92 8.18
N SER A 65 12.61 13.59 8.81
CA SER A 65 13.92 14.05 8.33
C SER A 65 14.32 13.31 7.05
N ARG A 66 14.06 12.01 7.00
CA ARG A 66 14.30 11.21 5.79
C ARG A 66 13.38 11.64 4.64
N LEU A 67 12.08 11.78 4.92
CA LEU A 67 11.09 12.16 3.90
C LEU A 67 11.42 13.53 3.30
N THR A 68 11.72 14.52 4.14
CA THR A 68 12.07 15.88 3.66
C THR A 68 13.39 15.92 2.91
N CYS A 69 14.38 15.15 3.31
CA CYS A 69 15.65 15.00 2.60
C CYS A 69 15.43 14.43 1.19
N TYR A 70 14.75 13.31 1.07
CA TYR A 70 14.51 12.66 -0.22
C TYR A 70 13.63 13.52 -1.15
N ILE A 71 12.61 14.20 -0.61
CA ILE A 71 11.79 15.12 -1.39
C ILE A 71 12.62 16.31 -1.90
N ASN A 72 13.50 16.86 -1.05
CA ASN A 72 14.39 17.97 -1.44
C ASN A 72 15.39 17.56 -2.54
N ASP A 73 15.95 16.36 -2.42
CA ASP A 73 17.06 15.92 -3.29
C ASP A 73 16.57 15.30 -4.60
N TYR A 74 15.44 14.60 -4.58
CA TYR A 74 14.94 13.83 -5.74
C TYR A 74 13.59 14.32 -6.28
N GLY A 75 12.90 15.21 -5.55
CA GLY A 75 11.52 15.61 -5.83
C GLY A 75 10.50 14.59 -5.28
N ILE A 76 9.29 15.07 -5.01
CA ILE A 76 8.23 14.24 -4.41
C ILE A 76 7.88 13.02 -5.28
N GLU A 77 7.92 13.17 -6.60
CA GLU A 77 7.56 12.12 -7.56
C GLU A 77 8.53 10.92 -7.54
N LYS A 78 9.81 11.17 -7.21
CA LYS A 78 10.88 10.17 -7.22
C LYS A 78 11.34 9.71 -5.84
N ALA A 79 10.97 10.43 -4.79
CA ALA A 79 11.43 10.16 -3.43
C ALA A 79 11.13 8.71 -2.98
N TYR A 80 9.93 8.19 -3.31
CA TYR A 80 9.54 6.83 -2.94
C TYR A 80 10.27 5.77 -3.75
N VAL A 81 10.50 6.00 -5.03
CA VAL A 81 11.31 5.11 -5.88
C VAL A 81 12.74 5.03 -5.37
N GLN A 82 13.34 6.18 -5.03
CA GLN A 82 14.69 6.23 -4.47
C GLN A 82 14.76 5.46 -3.14
N PHE A 83 13.76 5.65 -2.27
CA PHE A 83 13.65 4.90 -1.03
C PHE A 83 13.58 3.38 -1.29
N LEU A 84 12.73 2.93 -2.22
CA LEU A 84 12.64 1.51 -2.58
C LEU A 84 13.97 0.97 -3.08
N SER A 85 14.66 1.69 -3.96
CA SER A 85 15.95 1.25 -4.53
C SER A 85 17.05 1.05 -3.49
N GLU A 86 16.98 1.76 -2.37
CA GLU A 86 17.98 1.72 -1.29
C GLU A 86 17.59 0.77 -0.14
N PHE A 87 16.28 0.54 0.08
CA PHE A 87 15.79 -0.21 1.24
C PHE A 87 15.29 -1.62 0.93
N ILE A 88 15.10 -1.97 -0.34
CA ILE A 88 14.85 -3.36 -0.73
C ILE A 88 16.14 -4.15 -0.51
N SER A 89 16.12 -5.04 0.47
CA SER A 89 17.32 -5.74 0.94
C SER A 89 17.31 -7.24 0.66
N THR A 90 16.19 -7.80 0.23
CA THR A 90 16.03 -9.23 -0.06
C THR A 90 15.19 -9.46 -1.31
N GLU A 91 15.39 -10.59 -2.01
CA GLU A 91 14.59 -11.01 -3.17
C GLU A 91 13.12 -11.29 -2.80
N LYS A 92 12.84 -11.57 -1.53
CA LYS A 92 11.47 -11.78 -1.01
C LYS A 92 10.91 -10.54 -0.33
N THR A 93 11.24 -9.36 -0.82
CA THR A 93 10.59 -8.12 -0.38
C THR A 93 9.25 -7.97 -1.06
N LEU A 94 8.20 -7.74 -0.26
CA LEU A 94 6.87 -7.34 -0.74
C LEU A 94 6.72 -5.83 -0.60
N VAL A 95 6.18 -5.17 -1.63
CA VAL A 95 5.81 -3.76 -1.57
C VAL A 95 4.28 -3.63 -1.55
N ILE A 96 3.73 -2.88 -0.60
CA ILE A 96 2.31 -2.55 -0.52
C ILE A 96 2.14 -1.06 -0.82
N LEU A 97 1.37 -0.75 -1.86
CA LEU A 97 1.16 0.60 -2.37
C LEU A 97 -0.28 1.06 -2.11
N ILE A 98 -0.43 2.15 -1.36
CA ILE A 98 -1.73 2.67 -0.93
C ILE A 98 -1.94 4.07 -1.51
N SER A 99 -2.99 4.25 -2.32
CA SER A 99 -3.43 5.55 -2.83
C SER A 99 -4.94 5.58 -2.95
N SER A 100 -5.63 6.37 -2.11
CA SER A 100 -7.10 6.47 -2.15
C SER A 100 -7.62 6.93 -3.52
N SER A 101 -6.96 7.89 -4.17
CA SER A 101 -7.32 8.31 -5.53
C SER A 101 -6.83 7.34 -6.61
N GLY A 102 -5.75 6.60 -6.33
CA GLY A 102 -5.07 5.78 -7.33
C GLY A 102 -4.32 6.57 -8.40
N GLU A 103 -4.09 7.89 -8.17
CA GLU A 103 -3.53 8.82 -9.15
C GLU A 103 -2.29 9.58 -8.60
N SER A 104 -1.75 9.19 -7.47
CA SER A 104 -0.59 9.85 -6.87
C SER A 104 0.70 9.45 -7.59
N ASP A 105 1.39 10.41 -8.24
CA ASP A 105 2.56 10.15 -9.08
C ASP A 105 3.66 9.35 -8.38
N ASN A 106 3.98 9.67 -7.13
CA ASN A 106 4.98 8.94 -6.37
C ASN A 106 4.61 7.47 -6.10
N ILE A 107 3.31 7.16 -5.96
CA ILE A 107 2.81 5.79 -5.80
C ILE A 107 2.78 5.07 -7.16
N LEU A 108 2.36 5.75 -8.23
CA LEU A 108 2.38 5.20 -9.59
C LEU A 108 3.81 4.88 -10.04
N ASN A 109 4.75 5.80 -9.82
CA ASN A 109 6.17 5.58 -10.11
C ASN A 109 6.75 4.42 -9.29
N SER A 110 6.30 4.25 -8.04
CA SER A 110 6.69 3.10 -7.21
C SER A 110 6.15 1.78 -7.75
N ALA A 111 4.91 1.78 -8.26
CA ALA A 111 4.32 0.60 -8.90
C ALA A 111 5.06 0.24 -10.20
N GLU A 112 5.38 1.23 -11.02
CA GLU A 112 6.19 1.07 -12.22
C GLU A 112 7.59 0.53 -11.90
N TYR A 113 8.22 1.06 -10.86
CA TYR A 113 9.52 0.56 -10.39
C TYR A 113 9.45 -0.91 -9.98
N CYS A 114 8.44 -1.30 -9.20
CA CYS A 114 8.24 -2.69 -8.80
C CYS A 114 8.04 -3.59 -10.02
N LEU A 115 7.17 -3.18 -10.96
CA LEU A 115 6.89 -3.94 -12.19
C LEU A 115 8.16 -4.15 -13.03
N ASN A 116 8.94 -3.10 -13.25
CA ASN A 116 10.14 -3.13 -14.09
C ASN A 116 11.32 -3.89 -13.47
N ASN A 117 11.28 -4.15 -12.16
CA ASN A 117 12.34 -4.86 -11.43
C ASN A 117 11.88 -6.21 -10.87
N ASP A 118 10.73 -6.73 -11.33
CA ASP A 118 10.17 -8.01 -10.88
C ASP A 118 9.95 -8.11 -9.35
N ILE A 119 9.71 -6.98 -8.68
CA ILE A 119 9.44 -6.91 -7.25
C ILE A 119 7.95 -7.20 -7.02
N PRO A 120 7.60 -8.20 -6.21
CA PRO A 120 6.20 -8.48 -5.90
C PRO A 120 5.55 -7.30 -5.16
N TYR A 121 4.36 -6.91 -5.61
CA TYR A 121 3.64 -5.80 -4.99
C TYR A 121 2.13 -6.05 -4.91
N ILE A 122 1.48 -5.33 -4.00
CA ILE A 122 0.03 -5.28 -3.78
C ILE A 122 -0.40 -3.83 -3.89
N VAL A 123 -1.59 -3.58 -4.45
CA VAL A 123 -2.15 -2.24 -4.57
C VAL A 123 -3.48 -2.13 -3.82
N LEU A 124 -3.66 -1.01 -3.12
CA LEU A 124 -4.91 -0.62 -2.49
C LEU A 124 -5.31 0.76 -3.03
N SER A 125 -6.50 0.84 -3.63
CA SER A 125 -7.03 2.09 -4.19
C SER A 125 -8.51 2.28 -3.87
N GLY A 126 -9.03 3.43 -4.24
CA GLY A 126 -10.45 3.78 -4.11
C GLY A 126 -10.89 4.66 -5.26
N PHE A 127 -11.87 5.51 -5.03
CA PHE A 127 -12.41 6.50 -5.95
C PHE A 127 -12.83 5.87 -7.28
N LYS A 128 -12.33 6.40 -8.38
CA LYS A 128 -12.72 5.97 -9.72
C LYS A 128 -12.33 4.51 -9.98
N LYS A 129 -13.26 3.74 -10.51
CA LYS A 129 -13.03 2.33 -10.86
C LYS A 129 -11.89 2.13 -11.87
N ASN A 130 -11.60 3.12 -12.68
CA ASN A 130 -10.53 3.12 -13.69
C ASN A 130 -9.33 3.97 -13.31
N ASN A 131 -9.08 4.20 -12.01
CA ASN A 131 -7.87 4.88 -11.57
C ASN A 131 -6.61 4.11 -12.03
N GLN A 132 -5.49 4.85 -12.25
CA GLN A 132 -4.29 4.28 -12.88
C GLN A 132 -3.67 3.16 -12.03
N LEU A 133 -3.57 3.33 -10.71
CA LEU A 133 -2.97 2.32 -9.84
C LEU A 133 -3.68 0.97 -9.98
N LYS A 134 -5.03 0.98 -10.00
CA LYS A 134 -5.86 -0.21 -10.18
C LYS A 134 -5.78 -0.78 -11.59
N SER A 135 -5.92 0.09 -12.62
CA SER A 135 -6.16 -0.33 -14.00
C SER A 135 -4.87 -0.73 -14.72
N ASP A 136 -3.79 0.01 -14.49
CA ASP A 136 -2.54 -0.17 -15.22
C ASP A 136 -1.59 -1.11 -14.45
N TYR A 137 -1.48 -0.94 -13.14
CA TYR A 137 -0.56 -1.71 -12.30
C TYR A 137 -1.23 -2.86 -11.55
N GLY A 138 -2.53 -2.76 -11.23
CA GLY A 138 -3.25 -3.78 -10.47
C GLY A 138 -3.36 -5.13 -11.17
N LYS A 139 -3.23 -5.18 -12.51
CA LYS A 139 -3.24 -6.44 -13.28
C LYS A 139 -2.01 -7.32 -13.03
N SER A 140 -0.88 -6.70 -12.75
CA SER A 140 0.39 -7.38 -12.46
C SER A 140 0.67 -7.50 -10.97
N ALA A 141 -0.13 -6.84 -10.13
CA ALA A 141 -0.04 -6.93 -8.68
C ALA A 141 -0.45 -8.33 -8.20
N LYS A 142 0.11 -8.76 -7.07
CA LYS A 142 -0.29 -10.02 -6.41
C LYS A 142 -1.72 -9.97 -5.90
N LEU A 143 -2.17 -8.80 -5.42
CA LEU A 143 -3.54 -8.48 -5.03
C LEU A 143 -3.84 -7.04 -5.41
N ASN A 144 -5.11 -6.77 -5.73
CA ASN A 144 -5.60 -5.47 -6.16
C ASN A 144 -6.91 -5.16 -5.45
N PHE A 145 -6.83 -4.47 -4.32
CA PHE A 145 -8.00 -4.03 -3.55
C PHE A 145 -8.50 -2.68 -4.04
N TRP A 146 -9.79 -2.58 -4.26
CA TRP A 146 -10.42 -1.33 -4.66
C TRP A 146 -11.70 -1.08 -3.86
N VAL A 147 -11.80 0.09 -3.25
CA VAL A 147 -12.94 0.53 -2.46
C VAL A 147 -13.79 1.47 -3.31
N ASN A 148 -15.06 1.16 -3.49
CA ASN A 148 -15.99 1.91 -4.32
C ASN A 148 -16.57 3.12 -3.58
N SER A 149 -15.72 4.05 -3.18
CA SER A 149 -16.11 5.29 -2.51
C SER A 149 -15.17 6.43 -2.90
N GLU A 150 -15.69 7.64 -2.99
CA GLU A 150 -14.92 8.88 -3.16
C GLU A 150 -14.71 9.64 -1.83
N ASP A 151 -15.15 9.07 -0.71
CA ASP A 151 -14.89 9.60 0.62
C ASP A 151 -13.57 9.05 1.16
N TYR A 152 -12.57 9.92 1.35
CA TYR A 152 -11.27 9.54 1.92
C TYR A 152 -11.40 8.77 3.23
N GLY A 153 -12.31 9.19 4.12
CA GLY A 153 -12.51 8.54 5.40
C GLY A 153 -13.00 7.10 5.27
N ILE A 154 -13.87 6.81 4.28
CA ILE A 154 -14.33 5.44 4.01
C ILE A 154 -13.18 4.62 3.44
N VAL A 155 -12.52 5.13 2.39
CA VAL A 155 -11.44 4.41 1.69
C VAL A 155 -10.30 4.07 2.64
N GLU A 156 -9.82 5.02 3.42
CA GLU A 156 -8.71 4.83 4.37
C GLU A 156 -9.07 3.85 5.48
N ILE A 157 -10.30 3.91 6.02
CA ILE A 157 -10.79 2.96 7.04
C ILE A 157 -10.85 1.54 6.46
N VAL A 158 -11.38 1.37 5.25
CA VAL A 158 -11.47 0.04 4.62
C VAL A 158 -10.07 -0.50 4.31
N HIS A 159 -9.14 0.32 3.80
CA HIS A 159 -7.75 -0.07 3.63
C HIS A 159 -7.11 -0.53 4.94
N GLN A 160 -7.36 0.19 6.04
CA GLN A 160 -6.88 -0.20 7.37
C GLN A 160 -7.48 -1.54 7.82
N ILE A 161 -8.78 -1.76 7.59
CA ILE A 161 -9.46 -3.03 7.91
C ILE A 161 -8.84 -4.18 7.12
N ILE A 162 -8.65 -4.03 5.80
CA ILE A 162 -8.02 -5.06 4.94
C ILE A 162 -6.66 -5.48 5.49
N LEU A 163 -5.80 -4.50 5.78
CA LEU A 163 -4.45 -4.77 6.24
C LEU A 163 -4.41 -5.32 7.68
N HIS A 164 -5.37 -4.97 8.54
CA HIS A 164 -5.45 -5.49 9.91
C HIS A 164 -6.14 -6.85 10.01
N ALA A 165 -7.00 -7.20 9.06
CA ALA A 165 -7.76 -8.46 9.11
C ALA A 165 -6.88 -9.72 9.07
N ILE A 166 -5.60 -9.58 8.80
CA ILE A 166 -4.63 -10.68 8.72
C ILE A 166 -3.73 -10.84 9.96
N LEU A 167 -3.96 -10.03 11.01
CA LEU A 167 -3.18 -10.06 12.25
C LEU A 167 -3.55 -11.19 13.19
#